data_5546ca51c251d6553dd6f02a513126ab
#
_entry.id   5546ca51c251d6553dd6f02a513126ab
#
_cell.length_a   1.000
_cell.length_b   1.000
_cell.length_c   1.000
_cell.angle_alpha   90.00
_cell.angle_beta   90.00
_cell.angle_gamma   90.00
#
_symmetry.space_group_name_H-M   'P 1'
#
loop_
_entity.id
_entity.type
_entity.pdbx_description
1 polymer ?
#
loop_
_entity_poly.entity_id
_entity_poly.type
_entity_poly.pdbx_seq_one_letter_code
_entity_poly.pdbx_strand_id
1 'polypeptide(L)'
;AAQAGLAGLAAKWWLGDVRAAGALRLSALGLPWMAVSAVLRGFFLARRRVGPNVASQLAEQTVRIGAVAAALYATPGRDAGERCTLVLGATALSEAVSCTLMALFCRGEARRCFGGKRAQTPPEASRRLWDILWPVEGGRVLASALHTAENMLVPACLAVYLTGAGGRAAALERYGVLKGMALPLLTFPFGLLGSLAVLLMPEITQAHVLGQTARLNALLDRMLRLTGFFSALAAALFWCWGPDAAGLLYGSAEAGFYLQVLAPVLPLLYLESMVDGAMKG
;
A
#
# COMPACT_ATOMS: atom_id res chain seq x y z
N ALA A 1 17.01 13.64 1.60
CA ALA A 1 17.65 14.89 1.13
C ALA A 1 17.33 15.15 -0.36
N ALA A 2 17.52 14.19 -1.27
CA ALA A 2 17.28 14.39 -2.71
C ALA A 2 15.81 14.76 -3.02
N GLN A 3 14.84 14.05 -2.47
CA GLN A 3 13.42 14.34 -2.69
C GLN A 3 13.02 15.72 -2.17
N ALA A 4 13.52 16.15 -1.02
CA ALA A 4 13.23 17.47 -0.48
C ALA A 4 13.83 18.60 -1.34
N GLY A 5 15.02 18.37 -1.90
CA GLY A 5 15.68 19.32 -2.83
C GLY A 5 14.98 19.40 -4.18
N LEU A 6 14.52 18.25 -4.71
CA LEU A 6 13.83 18.16 -6.00
C LEU A 6 12.32 18.44 -5.90
N ALA A 7 11.76 18.62 -4.70
CA ALA A 7 10.32 18.80 -4.47
C ALA A 7 9.75 20.00 -5.26
N GLY A 8 10.48 21.10 -5.35
CA GLY A 8 10.06 22.27 -6.13
C GLY A 8 10.04 22.02 -7.64
N LEU A 9 11.05 21.31 -8.16
CA LEU A 9 11.11 20.92 -9.57
C LEU A 9 10.02 19.89 -9.90
N ALA A 10 9.84 18.88 -9.04
CA ALA A 10 8.80 17.87 -9.19
C ALA A 10 7.39 18.46 -9.13
N ALA A 11 7.11 19.39 -8.22
CA ALA A 11 5.85 20.09 -8.14
C ALA A 11 5.54 20.89 -9.40
N LYS A 12 6.54 21.61 -9.95
CA LYS A 12 6.37 22.46 -11.13
C LYS A 12 6.28 21.65 -12.43
N TRP A 13 7.19 20.70 -12.62
CA TRP A 13 7.31 19.97 -13.89
C TRP A 13 6.43 18.73 -13.97
N TRP A 14 6.17 18.10 -12.84
CA TRP A 14 5.48 16.82 -12.77
C TRP A 14 4.00 16.97 -12.40
N LEU A 15 3.71 17.68 -11.32
CA LEU A 15 2.32 17.88 -10.84
C LEU A 15 1.66 19.11 -11.49
N GLY A 16 2.45 20.08 -11.97
CA GLY A 16 1.93 21.33 -12.54
C GLY A 16 1.29 22.26 -11.50
N ASP A 17 1.48 21.96 -10.20
CA ASP A 17 0.97 22.77 -9.09
C ASP A 17 2.07 23.00 -8.05
N VAL A 18 2.50 24.25 -7.94
CA VAL A 18 3.55 24.69 -6.99
C VAL A 18 3.11 24.49 -5.53
N ARG A 19 1.81 24.46 -5.25
CA ARG A 19 1.25 24.26 -3.90
C ARG A 19 1.58 22.90 -3.34
N ALA A 20 1.80 21.90 -4.20
CA ALA A 20 2.20 20.54 -3.81
C ALA A 20 3.65 20.44 -3.30
N ALA A 21 4.48 21.46 -3.50
CA ALA A 21 5.90 21.45 -3.09
C ALA A 21 6.07 21.28 -1.57
N GLY A 22 5.22 21.96 -0.77
CA GLY A 22 5.20 21.82 0.69
C GLY A 22 4.87 20.41 1.14
N ALA A 23 3.85 19.83 0.52
CA ALA A 23 3.41 18.46 0.74
C ALA A 23 4.50 17.43 0.42
N LEU A 24 5.21 17.59 -0.70
CA LEU A 24 6.33 16.74 -1.11
C LEU A 24 7.55 16.84 -0.16
N ARG A 25 7.83 18.03 0.38
CA ARG A 25 8.90 18.20 1.37
C ARG A 25 8.57 17.51 2.69
N LEU A 26 7.31 17.60 3.16
CA LEU A 26 6.86 16.91 4.36
C LEU A 26 6.87 15.39 4.20
N SER A 27 6.43 14.88 3.06
CA SER A 27 6.49 13.44 2.79
C SER A 27 7.94 12.91 2.78
N ALA A 28 8.91 13.73 2.34
CA ALA A 28 10.32 13.37 2.38
C ALA A 28 10.87 13.14 3.80
N LEU A 29 10.28 13.77 4.82
CA LEU A 29 10.64 13.54 6.22
C LEU A 29 10.16 12.18 6.75
N GLY A 30 9.08 11.62 6.17
CA GLY A 30 8.58 10.29 6.51
C GLY A 30 9.46 9.15 6.00
N LEU A 31 10.17 9.32 4.88
CA LEU A 31 10.95 8.26 4.23
C LEU A 31 11.99 7.56 5.13
N PRO A 32 12.82 8.26 5.93
CA PRO A 32 13.76 7.59 6.82
C PRO A 32 13.08 6.70 7.85
N TRP A 33 11.95 7.16 8.40
CA TRP A 33 11.17 6.41 9.37
C TRP A 33 10.55 5.16 8.75
N MET A 34 9.99 5.29 7.53
CA MET A 34 9.47 4.16 6.76
C MET A 34 10.56 3.13 6.47
N ALA A 35 11.75 3.56 6.03
CA ALA A 35 12.85 2.66 5.72
C ALA A 35 13.32 1.87 6.97
N VAL A 36 13.49 2.54 8.08
CA VAL A 36 13.89 1.89 9.36
C VAL A 36 12.78 0.93 9.83
N SER A 37 11.51 1.36 9.80
CA SER A 37 10.36 0.51 10.15
C SER A 37 10.30 -0.74 9.29
N ALA A 38 10.53 -0.64 7.97
CA ALA A 38 10.50 -1.77 7.06
C ALA A 38 11.56 -2.83 7.42
N VAL A 39 12.79 -2.41 7.74
CA VAL A 39 13.85 -3.31 8.18
C VAL A 39 13.50 -4.00 9.50
N LEU A 40 12.98 -3.25 10.47
CA LEU A 40 12.59 -3.79 11.77
C LEU A 40 11.41 -4.76 11.65
N ARG A 41 10.41 -4.46 10.80
CA ARG A 41 9.29 -5.37 10.49
C ARG A 41 9.80 -6.66 9.85
N GLY A 42 10.75 -6.58 8.91
CA GLY A 42 11.40 -7.73 8.30
C GLY A 42 12.10 -8.63 9.31
N PHE A 43 12.78 -8.04 10.29
CA PHE A 43 13.41 -8.79 11.40
C PHE A 43 12.40 -9.62 12.19
N PHE A 44 11.26 -9.04 12.58
CA PHE A 44 10.22 -9.77 13.31
C PHE A 44 9.52 -10.83 12.44
N LEU A 45 9.31 -10.54 11.16
CA LEU A 45 8.73 -11.49 10.22
C LEU A 45 9.62 -12.72 10.02
N ALA A 46 10.93 -12.52 9.85
CA ALA A 46 11.92 -13.59 9.74
C ALA A 46 11.94 -14.49 11.00
N ARG A 47 11.61 -13.95 12.16
CA ARG A 47 11.46 -14.69 13.42
C ARG A 47 10.06 -15.29 13.65
N ARG A 48 9.17 -15.18 12.69
CA ARG A 48 7.75 -15.61 12.79
C ARG A 48 6.99 -14.98 13.96
N ARG A 49 7.41 -13.79 14.40
CA ARG A 49 6.74 -13.03 15.45
C ARG A 49 5.93 -11.89 14.84
N VAL A 50 4.66 -12.15 14.60
CA VAL A 50 3.75 -11.19 13.94
C VAL A 50 3.22 -10.13 14.91
N GLY A 51 3.13 -10.43 16.20
CA GLY A 51 2.53 -9.56 17.22
C GLY A 51 3.08 -8.11 17.21
N PRO A 52 4.40 -7.88 17.30
CA PRO A 52 4.97 -6.53 17.24
C PRO A 52 4.63 -5.77 15.95
N ASN A 53 4.58 -6.48 14.81
CA ASN A 53 4.21 -5.88 13.52
C ASN A 53 2.77 -5.40 13.54
N VAL A 54 1.84 -6.22 14.02
CA VAL A 54 0.42 -5.87 14.12
C VAL A 54 0.24 -4.70 15.09
N ALA A 55 0.86 -4.75 16.26
CA ALA A 55 0.76 -3.68 17.26
C ALA A 55 1.26 -2.34 16.72
N SER A 56 2.41 -2.33 16.01
CA SER A 56 2.94 -1.10 15.40
C SER A 56 2.06 -0.55 14.30
N GLN A 57 1.46 -1.42 13.47
CA GLN A 57 0.53 -1.01 12.41
C GLN A 57 -0.78 -0.45 12.99
N LEU A 58 -1.34 -1.08 14.02
CA LEU A 58 -2.54 -0.56 14.68
C LEU A 58 -2.27 0.81 15.31
N ALA A 59 -1.14 0.96 16.01
CA ALA A 59 -0.75 2.25 16.58
C ALA A 59 -0.55 3.33 15.49
N GLU A 60 0.11 2.97 14.38
CA GLU A 60 0.28 3.85 13.23
C GLU A 60 -1.04 4.34 12.67
N GLN A 61 -1.99 3.42 12.43
CA GLN A 61 -3.31 3.78 11.89
C GLN A 61 -4.12 4.61 12.88
N THR A 62 -4.09 4.28 14.16
CA THR A 62 -4.80 5.04 15.20
C THR A 62 -4.26 6.48 15.28
N VAL A 63 -2.93 6.64 15.29
CA VAL A 63 -2.30 7.97 15.31
C VAL A 63 -2.58 8.71 14.01
N ARG A 64 -2.52 8.04 12.85
CA ARG A 64 -2.83 8.65 11.54
C ARG A 64 -4.24 9.19 11.50
N ILE A 65 -5.24 8.36 11.85
CA ILE A 65 -6.66 8.76 11.85
C ILE A 65 -6.88 9.91 12.84
N GLY A 66 -6.36 9.79 14.06
CA GLY A 66 -6.50 10.83 15.08
C GLY A 66 -5.84 12.16 14.66
N ALA A 67 -4.62 12.11 14.12
CA ALA A 67 -3.89 13.31 13.70
C ALA A 67 -4.53 13.97 12.47
N VAL A 68 -5.01 13.19 11.50
CA VAL A 68 -5.72 13.72 10.33
C VAL A 68 -7.05 14.32 10.74
N ALA A 69 -7.84 13.64 11.58
CA ALA A 69 -9.11 14.16 12.09
C ALA A 69 -8.90 15.48 12.87
N ALA A 70 -7.93 15.51 13.77
CA ALA A 70 -7.58 16.70 14.53
C ALA A 70 -7.14 17.86 13.61
N ALA A 71 -6.30 17.57 12.61
CA ALA A 71 -5.84 18.58 11.65
C ALA A 71 -6.99 19.16 10.84
N LEU A 72 -7.91 18.34 10.34
CA LEU A 72 -9.07 18.78 9.58
C LEU A 72 -10.08 19.56 10.44
N TYR A 73 -10.28 19.11 11.68
CA TYR A 73 -11.19 19.77 12.62
C TYR A 73 -10.66 21.14 13.08
N ALA A 74 -9.35 21.26 13.29
CA ALA A 74 -8.72 22.51 13.73
C ALA A 74 -8.59 23.56 12.61
N THR A 75 -8.82 23.19 11.33
CA THR A 75 -8.62 24.08 10.19
C THR A 75 -9.83 24.16 9.24
N PRO A 76 -11.04 24.52 9.76
CA PRO A 76 -12.18 24.75 8.89
C PRO A 76 -11.93 25.99 8.00
N GLY A 77 -12.12 25.83 6.67
CA GLY A 77 -12.00 26.95 5.72
C GLY A 77 -10.63 27.20 5.11
N ARG A 78 -9.59 26.40 5.43
CA ARG A 78 -8.28 26.50 4.75
C ARG A 78 -8.32 25.94 3.34
N ASP A 79 -7.39 26.44 2.52
CA ASP A 79 -7.22 26.00 1.11
C ASP A 79 -6.87 24.52 1.02
N ALA A 80 -7.27 23.87 -0.08
CA ALA A 80 -7.04 22.44 -0.32
C ALA A 80 -5.56 22.04 -0.25
N GLY A 81 -4.65 22.92 -0.68
CA GLY A 81 -3.20 22.69 -0.61
C GLY A 81 -2.66 22.65 0.83
N GLU A 82 -3.16 23.50 1.71
CA GLU A 82 -2.78 23.49 3.13
C GLU A 82 -3.32 22.24 3.83
N ARG A 83 -4.55 21.83 3.54
CA ARG A 83 -5.14 20.60 4.09
C ARG A 83 -4.34 19.37 3.65
N CYS A 84 -3.96 19.29 2.38
CA CYS A 84 -3.10 18.21 1.87
C CYS A 84 -1.76 18.17 2.61
N THR A 85 -1.15 19.33 2.86
CA THR A 85 0.12 19.43 3.59
C THR A 85 -0.02 18.94 5.04
N LEU A 86 -1.12 19.28 5.72
CA LEU A 86 -1.40 18.81 7.09
C LEU A 86 -1.63 17.29 7.14
N VAL A 87 -2.38 16.73 6.19
CA VAL A 87 -2.61 15.28 6.10
C VAL A 87 -1.31 14.54 5.91
N LEU A 88 -0.41 15.02 5.04
CA LEU A 88 0.90 14.40 4.84
C LEU A 88 1.83 14.57 6.04
N GLY A 89 1.73 15.68 6.77
CA GLY A 89 2.41 15.87 8.05
C GLY A 89 1.93 14.88 9.12
N ALA A 90 0.62 14.68 9.22
CA ALA A 90 0.02 13.68 10.11
C ALA A 90 0.47 12.24 9.76
N THR A 91 0.60 11.94 8.47
CA THR A 91 1.12 10.66 7.99
C THR A 91 2.59 10.48 8.40
N ALA A 92 3.45 11.48 8.19
CA ALA A 92 4.85 11.41 8.61
C ALA A 92 5.00 11.23 10.13
N LEU A 93 4.13 11.88 10.92
CA LEU A 93 4.09 11.70 12.38
C LEU A 93 3.71 10.26 12.75
N SER A 94 2.70 9.68 12.11
CA SER A 94 2.28 8.30 12.38
C SER A 94 3.37 7.29 12.05
N GLU A 95 4.14 7.51 10.98
CA GLU A 95 5.31 6.70 10.63
C GLU A 95 6.42 6.79 11.69
N ALA A 96 6.69 7.98 12.21
CA ALA A 96 7.67 8.17 13.27
C ALA A 96 7.27 7.43 14.56
N VAL A 97 5.99 7.46 14.93
CA VAL A 97 5.46 6.70 16.08
C VAL A 97 5.59 5.20 15.84
N SER A 98 5.20 4.70 14.68
CA SER A 98 5.35 3.29 14.31
C SER A 98 6.81 2.83 14.38
N CYS A 99 7.72 3.61 13.80
CA CYS A 99 9.16 3.34 13.86
C CYS A 99 9.70 3.28 15.29
N THR A 100 9.29 4.23 16.13
CA THR A 100 9.70 4.28 17.54
C THR A 100 9.22 3.05 18.30
N LEU A 101 7.99 2.64 18.13
CA LEU A 101 7.43 1.42 18.73
C LEU A 101 8.18 0.17 18.26
N MET A 102 8.43 0.05 16.96
CA MET A 102 9.21 -1.07 16.42
C MET A 102 10.64 -1.10 16.97
N ALA A 103 11.28 0.06 17.10
CA ALA A 103 12.62 0.15 17.70
C ALA A 103 12.62 -0.28 19.17
N LEU A 104 11.60 0.08 19.94
CA LEU A 104 11.44 -0.34 21.34
C LEU A 104 11.23 -1.86 21.44
N PHE A 105 10.37 -2.45 20.62
CA PHE A 105 10.21 -3.90 20.56
C PHE A 105 11.49 -4.61 20.16
N CYS A 106 12.21 -4.10 19.16
CA CYS A 106 13.47 -4.66 18.72
C CYS A 106 14.55 -4.60 19.81
N ARG A 107 14.65 -3.47 20.52
CA ARG A 107 15.59 -3.33 21.65
C ARG A 107 15.27 -4.32 22.77
N GLY A 108 13.99 -4.51 23.10
CA GLY A 108 13.55 -5.48 24.10
C GLY A 108 13.93 -6.91 23.70
N GLU A 109 13.69 -7.27 22.45
CA GLU A 109 14.03 -8.59 21.92
C GLU A 109 15.54 -8.81 21.79
N ALA A 110 16.28 -7.82 21.35
CA ALA A 110 17.73 -7.89 21.22
C ALA A 110 18.40 -8.12 22.59
N ARG A 111 17.93 -7.44 23.65
CA ARG A 111 18.41 -7.67 25.02
C ARG A 111 18.16 -9.09 25.50
N ARG A 112 16.99 -9.66 25.17
CA ARG A 112 16.61 -11.03 25.55
C ARG A 112 17.44 -12.09 24.82
N CYS A 113 17.70 -11.89 23.51
CA CYS A 113 18.32 -12.90 22.66
C CYS A 113 19.84 -12.85 22.62
N PHE A 114 20.42 -11.65 22.65
CA PHE A 114 21.85 -11.49 22.43
C PHE A 114 22.64 -11.21 23.71
N GLY A 115 22.01 -10.94 24.85
CA GLY A 115 22.68 -10.72 26.12
C GLY A 115 23.88 -9.76 26.07
N GLY A 116 23.85 -8.78 25.14
CA GLY A 116 24.93 -7.83 24.91
C GLY A 116 26.07 -8.33 24.01
N LYS A 117 26.07 -9.56 23.54
CA LYS A 117 27.08 -10.05 22.57
C LYS A 117 26.79 -9.51 21.20
N ARG A 118 27.78 -8.87 20.56
CA ARG A 118 27.69 -8.46 19.16
C ARG A 118 27.62 -9.72 18.28
N ALA A 119 26.55 -9.86 17.52
CA ALA A 119 26.46 -10.90 16.49
C ALA A 119 27.54 -10.64 15.44
N GLN A 120 28.46 -11.59 15.26
CA GLN A 120 29.39 -11.54 14.15
C GLN A 120 28.65 -11.95 12.89
N THR A 121 28.49 -11.03 11.97
CA THR A 121 27.94 -11.33 10.64
C THR A 121 29.03 -11.99 9.79
N PRO A 122 28.83 -13.20 9.27
CA PRO A 122 29.79 -13.82 8.36
C PRO A 122 29.95 -12.91 7.12
N PRO A 123 31.17 -12.70 6.62
CA PRO A 123 31.40 -11.84 5.45
C PRO A 123 30.65 -12.30 4.20
N GLU A 124 30.37 -13.59 4.10
CA GLU A 124 29.57 -14.16 3.02
C GLU A 124 28.08 -13.80 3.08
N ALA A 125 27.55 -13.49 4.28
CA ALA A 125 26.13 -13.15 4.43
C ALA A 125 25.76 -11.85 3.71
N SER A 126 26.66 -10.86 3.72
CA SER A 126 26.43 -9.60 3.02
C SER A 126 26.40 -9.78 1.50
N ARG A 127 27.29 -10.62 0.95
CA ARG A 127 27.32 -10.91 -0.49
C ARG A 127 26.06 -11.64 -0.94
N ARG A 128 25.65 -12.69 -0.24
CA ARG A 128 24.41 -13.41 -0.50
C ARG A 128 23.19 -12.49 -0.40
N LEU A 129 23.19 -11.58 0.55
CA LEU A 129 22.12 -10.59 0.71
C LEU A 129 22.03 -9.68 -0.54
N TRP A 130 23.16 -9.19 -1.05
CA TRP A 130 23.20 -8.37 -2.25
C TRP A 130 22.74 -9.12 -3.50
N ASP A 131 23.13 -10.39 -3.66
CA ASP A 131 22.74 -11.23 -4.78
C ASP A 131 21.21 -11.46 -4.84
N ILE A 132 20.53 -11.45 -3.67
CA ILE A 132 19.08 -11.56 -3.57
C ILE A 132 18.39 -10.20 -3.71
N LEU A 133 18.94 -9.17 -3.06
CA LEU A 133 18.32 -7.84 -3.04
C LEU A 133 18.27 -7.20 -4.42
N TRP A 134 19.34 -7.32 -5.22
CA TRP A 134 19.45 -6.63 -6.50
C TRP A 134 18.32 -6.99 -7.48
N PRO A 135 18.04 -8.28 -7.78
CA PRO A 135 16.94 -8.63 -8.69
C PRO A 135 15.55 -8.28 -8.11
N VAL A 136 15.34 -8.44 -6.79
CA VAL A 136 14.06 -8.13 -6.15
C VAL A 136 13.78 -6.63 -6.17
N GLU A 137 14.77 -5.81 -5.81
CA GLU A 137 14.60 -4.36 -5.83
C GLU A 137 14.54 -3.80 -7.27
N GLY A 138 15.25 -4.40 -8.21
CA GLY A 138 15.14 -4.05 -9.63
C GLY A 138 13.72 -4.23 -10.16
N GLY A 139 13.07 -5.34 -9.83
CA GLY A 139 11.67 -5.59 -10.16
C GLY A 139 10.71 -4.57 -9.51
N ARG A 140 10.95 -4.21 -8.25
CA ARG A 140 10.16 -3.20 -7.54
C ARG A 140 10.31 -1.80 -8.13
N VAL A 141 11.54 -1.41 -8.50
CA VAL A 141 11.80 -0.11 -9.16
C VAL A 141 11.09 -0.05 -10.50
N LEU A 142 11.14 -1.12 -11.29
CA LEU A 142 10.44 -1.19 -12.57
C LEU A 142 8.92 -1.09 -12.39
N ALA A 143 8.35 -1.87 -11.46
CA ALA A 143 6.92 -1.80 -11.13
C ALA A 143 6.51 -0.40 -10.66
N SER A 144 7.32 0.24 -9.81
CA SER A 144 7.06 1.61 -9.34
C SER A 144 7.12 2.62 -10.49
N ALA A 145 8.06 2.46 -11.43
CA ALA A 145 8.15 3.31 -12.61
C ALA A 145 6.92 3.16 -13.51
N LEU A 146 6.45 1.93 -13.73
CA LEU A 146 5.23 1.65 -14.50
C LEU A 146 3.99 2.26 -13.84
N HIS A 147 3.82 2.08 -12.53
CA HIS A 147 2.71 2.73 -11.79
C HIS A 147 2.79 4.25 -11.84
N THR A 148 3.98 4.81 -11.81
CA THR A 148 4.17 6.26 -11.96
C THR A 148 3.76 6.72 -13.35
N ALA A 149 4.18 6.00 -14.39
CA ALA A 149 3.79 6.28 -15.77
C ALA A 149 2.27 6.18 -15.95
N GLU A 150 1.63 5.14 -15.39
CA GLU A 150 0.16 4.99 -15.37
C GLU A 150 -0.53 6.19 -14.74
N ASN A 151 -0.08 6.59 -13.54
CA ASN A 151 -0.66 7.72 -12.80
C ASN A 151 -0.53 9.06 -13.54
N MET A 152 0.39 9.17 -14.49
CA MET A 152 0.58 10.36 -15.33
C MET A 152 -0.18 10.27 -16.65
N LEU A 153 -0.10 9.11 -17.31
CA LEU A 153 -0.67 8.91 -18.64
C LEU A 153 -2.20 8.90 -18.59
N VAL A 154 -2.81 8.24 -17.59
CA VAL A 154 -4.27 8.12 -17.52
C VAL A 154 -4.94 9.50 -17.40
N PRO A 155 -4.56 10.39 -16.45
CA PRO A 155 -5.14 11.73 -16.41
C PRO A 155 -4.82 12.57 -17.65
N ALA A 156 -3.63 12.41 -18.25
CA ALA A 156 -3.25 13.14 -19.46
C ALA A 156 -4.11 12.74 -20.66
N CYS A 157 -4.32 11.44 -20.88
CA CYS A 157 -5.20 10.93 -21.93
C CYS A 157 -6.66 11.34 -21.69
N LEU A 158 -7.12 11.26 -20.44
CA LEU A 158 -8.47 11.68 -20.07
C LEU A 158 -8.70 13.19 -20.29
N ALA A 159 -7.68 14.00 -20.04
CA ALA A 159 -7.72 15.44 -20.29
C ALA A 159 -7.85 15.78 -21.79
N VAL A 160 -7.23 14.98 -22.66
CA VAL A 160 -7.38 15.12 -24.12
C VAL A 160 -8.80 14.76 -24.57
N TYR A 161 -9.38 13.72 -23.97
CA TYR A 161 -10.75 13.29 -24.29
C TYR A 161 -11.80 14.28 -23.78
N LEU A 162 -11.59 14.89 -22.61
CA LEU A 162 -12.48 15.89 -22.02
C LEU A 162 -12.17 17.30 -22.60
N THR A 163 -12.28 17.45 -23.91
CA THR A 163 -12.03 18.72 -24.63
C THR A 163 -13.02 19.81 -24.19
N GLY A 164 -12.55 20.75 -23.36
CA GLY A 164 -13.33 21.90 -22.88
C GLY A 164 -12.58 22.72 -21.82
N ALA A 165 -13.12 23.91 -21.48
CA ALA A 165 -12.58 24.75 -20.42
C ALA A 165 -12.57 23.98 -19.09
N GLY A 166 -11.39 23.57 -18.61
CA GLY A 166 -11.23 22.75 -17.40
C GLY A 166 -10.87 21.28 -17.61
N GLY A 167 -10.65 20.82 -18.82
CA GLY A 167 -10.42 19.42 -19.17
C GLY A 167 -9.38 18.71 -18.30
N ARG A 168 -8.26 19.37 -17.93
CA ARG A 168 -7.23 18.81 -17.07
C ARG A 168 -7.70 18.70 -15.60
N ALA A 169 -8.41 19.71 -15.10
CA ALA A 169 -8.93 19.68 -13.72
C ALA A 169 -10.02 18.61 -13.56
N ALA A 170 -10.95 18.53 -14.52
CA ALA A 170 -11.99 17.50 -14.55
C ALA A 170 -11.41 16.08 -14.71
N ALA A 171 -10.34 15.92 -15.51
CA ALA A 171 -9.66 14.64 -15.66
C ALA A 171 -9.00 14.18 -14.35
N LEU A 172 -8.33 15.10 -13.64
CA LEU A 172 -7.73 14.81 -12.34
C LEU A 172 -8.78 14.51 -11.27
N GLU A 173 -9.91 15.22 -11.28
CA GLU A 173 -11.02 14.98 -10.36
C GLU A 173 -11.60 13.58 -10.57
N ARG A 174 -11.96 13.20 -11.79
CA ARG A 174 -12.46 11.86 -12.12
C ARG A 174 -11.48 10.75 -11.80
N TYR A 175 -10.21 10.97 -12.12
CA TYR A 175 -9.15 10.02 -11.77
C TYR A 175 -8.98 9.91 -10.24
N GLY A 176 -9.11 11.03 -9.53
CA GLY A 176 -9.12 11.08 -8.07
C GLY A 176 -10.26 10.29 -7.45
N VAL A 177 -11.47 10.40 -8.00
CA VAL A 177 -12.65 9.61 -7.57
C VAL A 177 -12.42 8.13 -7.82
N LEU A 178 -11.91 7.76 -8.99
CA LEU A 178 -11.59 6.37 -9.32
C LEU A 178 -10.53 5.80 -8.38
N LYS A 179 -9.37 6.48 -8.25
CA LYS A 179 -8.20 5.97 -7.52
C LYS A 179 -8.32 6.15 -6.01
N GLY A 180 -9.02 7.20 -5.55
CA GLY A 180 -9.16 7.53 -4.14
C GLY A 180 -10.41 7.00 -3.44
N MET A 181 -11.48 6.70 -4.20
CA MET A 181 -12.75 6.23 -3.64
C MET A 181 -13.11 4.84 -4.14
N ALA A 182 -13.20 4.63 -5.45
CA ALA A 182 -13.69 3.38 -6.01
C ALA A 182 -12.71 2.21 -5.83
N LEU A 183 -11.45 2.36 -6.24
CA LEU A 183 -10.46 1.29 -6.14
C LEU A 183 -10.16 0.82 -4.70
N PRO A 184 -10.00 1.70 -3.69
CA PRO A 184 -9.82 1.26 -2.31
C PRO A 184 -10.99 0.45 -1.80
N LEU A 185 -12.22 0.83 -2.14
CA LEU A 185 -13.41 0.09 -1.72
C LEU A 185 -13.52 -1.27 -2.42
N LEU A 186 -13.20 -1.34 -3.73
CA LEU A 186 -13.15 -2.60 -4.48
C LEU A 186 -12.09 -3.56 -3.95
N THR A 187 -10.94 -3.04 -3.54
CA THR A 187 -9.82 -3.87 -3.03
C THR A 187 -9.94 -4.20 -1.54
N PHE A 188 -10.81 -3.51 -0.78
CA PHE A 188 -11.00 -3.75 0.65
C PHE A 188 -11.35 -5.21 0.99
N PRO A 189 -12.29 -5.89 0.33
CA PRO A 189 -12.58 -7.29 0.61
C PRO A 189 -11.39 -8.22 0.36
N PHE A 190 -10.51 -7.89 -0.59
CA PHE A 190 -9.30 -8.65 -0.87
C PHE A 190 -8.32 -8.65 0.31
N GLY A 191 -8.32 -7.62 1.15
CA GLY A 191 -7.48 -7.57 2.36
C GLY A 191 -7.70 -8.77 3.30
N LEU A 192 -8.93 -9.28 3.36
CA LEU A 192 -9.27 -10.50 4.12
C LEU A 192 -8.64 -11.75 3.48
N LEU A 193 -8.73 -11.87 2.17
CA LEU A 193 -8.10 -12.98 1.42
C LEU A 193 -6.57 -12.90 1.44
N GLY A 194 -6.02 -11.71 1.38
CA GLY A 194 -4.57 -11.48 1.46
C GLY A 194 -3.96 -11.98 2.76
N SER A 195 -4.66 -11.83 3.89
CA SER A 195 -4.22 -12.39 5.17
C SER A 195 -4.18 -13.93 5.16
N LEU A 196 -5.14 -14.55 4.48
CA LEU A 196 -5.18 -16.01 4.29
C LEU A 196 -4.01 -16.49 3.41
N ALA A 197 -3.69 -15.77 2.34
CA ALA A 197 -2.55 -16.06 1.48
C ALA A 197 -1.23 -16.07 2.26
N VAL A 198 -1.01 -15.06 3.11
CA VAL A 198 0.19 -14.98 3.96
C VAL A 198 0.29 -16.17 4.93
N LEU A 199 -0.83 -16.66 5.46
CA LEU A 199 -0.84 -17.84 6.33
C LEU A 199 -0.55 -19.14 5.57
N LEU A 200 -0.99 -19.26 4.33
CA LEU A 200 -0.79 -20.46 3.51
C LEU A 200 0.58 -20.49 2.83
N MET A 201 1.24 -19.36 2.66
CA MET A 201 2.56 -19.26 2.00
C MET A 201 3.61 -20.19 2.61
N PRO A 202 3.80 -20.32 3.93
CA PRO A 202 4.76 -21.26 4.50
C PRO A 202 4.42 -22.74 4.22
N GLU A 203 3.13 -23.08 4.12
CA GLU A 203 2.70 -24.45 3.80
C GLU A 203 2.98 -24.77 2.34
N ILE A 204 2.75 -23.82 1.43
CA ILE A 204 3.05 -23.95 0.00
C ILE A 204 4.55 -24.15 -0.19
N THR A 205 5.37 -23.30 0.42
CA THR A 205 6.85 -23.41 0.36
C THR A 205 7.33 -24.75 0.91
N GLN A 206 6.78 -25.19 2.03
CA GLN A 206 7.14 -26.49 2.62
C GLN A 206 6.75 -27.68 1.71
N ALA A 207 5.54 -27.67 1.15
CA ALA A 207 5.09 -28.71 0.23
C ALA A 207 5.95 -28.76 -1.04
N HIS A 208 6.37 -27.59 -1.54
CA HIS A 208 7.24 -27.46 -2.70
C HIS A 208 8.64 -28.01 -2.41
N VAL A 209 9.28 -27.61 -1.34
CA VAL A 209 10.63 -28.06 -0.95
C VAL A 209 10.69 -29.55 -0.66
N LEU A 210 9.62 -30.12 -0.09
CA LEU A 210 9.51 -31.55 0.18
C LEU A 210 9.06 -32.39 -1.04
N GLY A 211 8.85 -31.77 -2.21
CA GLY A 211 8.40 -32.45 -3.42
C GLY A 211 6.99 -33.06 -3.34
N GLN A 212 6.16 -32.59 -2.40
CA GLN A 212 4.79 -33.08 -2.18
C GLN A 212 3.81 -32.45 -3.19
N THR A 213 3.93 -32.81 -4.46
CA THR A 213 3.15 -32.23 -5.56
C THR A 213 1.63 -32.35 -5.37
N ALA A 214 1.16 -33.48 -4.85
CA ALA A 214 -0.27 -33.68 -4.58
C ALA A 214 -0.80 -32.73 -3.52
N ARG A 215 -0.04 -32.48 -2.45
CA ARG A 215 -0.40 -31.55 -1.38
C ARG A 215 -0.35 -30.10 -1.89
N LEU A 216 0.69 -29.77 -2.67
CA LEU A 216 0.83 -28.47 -3.30
C LEU A 216 -0.36 -28.14 -4.20
N ASN A 217 -0.73 -29.06 -5.10
CA ASN A 217 -1.86 -28.89 -5.99
C ASN A 217 -3.18 -28.75 -5.22
N ALA A 218 -3.38 -29.51 -4.14
CA ALA A 218 -4.58 -29.41 -3.31
C ALA A 218 -4.68 -28.04 -2.59
N LEU A 219 -3.55 -27.51 -2.11
CA LEU A 219 -3.49 -26.17 -1.49
C LEU A 219 -3.81 -25.07 -2.50
N LEU A 220 -3.18 -25.13 -3.68
CA LEU A 220 -3.40 -24.15 -4.74
C LEU A 220 -4.85 -24.17 -5.25
N ASP A 221 -5.40 -25.37 -5.48
CA ASP A 221 -6.78 -25.54 -5.92
C ASP A 221 -7.78 -24.99 -4.89
N ARG A 222 -7.54 -25.27 -3.59
CA ARG A 222 -8.35 -24.71 -2.51
C ARG A 222 -8.28 -23.18 -2.45
N MET A 223 -7.09 -22.60 -2.61
CA MET A 223 -6.90 -21.15 -2.65
C MET A 223 -7.65 -20.52 -3.82
N LEU A 224 -7.49 -21.08 -5.03
CA LEU A 224 -8.12 -20.56 -6.24
C LEU A 224 -9.66 -20.64 -6.17
N ARG A 225 -10.21 -21.76 -5.68
CA ARG A 225 -11.66 -21.90 -5.49
C ARG A 225 -12.21 -20.92 -4.48
N LEU A 226 -11.54 -20.78 -3.32
CA LEU A 226 -11.99 -19.85 -2.28
C LEU A 226 -11.95 -18.41 -2.78
N THR A 227 -10.85 -18.04 -3.44
CA THR A 227 -10.69 -16.69 -4.03
C THR A 227 -11.72 -16.44 -5.11
N GLY A 228 -11.94 -17.41 -6.01
CA GLY A 228 -12.93 -17.30 -7.08
C GLY A 228 -14.34 -17.12 -6.54
N PHE A 229 -14.74 -17.93 -5.55
CA PHE A 229 -16.05 -17.80 -4.92
C PHE A 229 -16.24 -16.46 -4.21
N PHE A 230 -15.25 -16.06 -3.40
CA PHE A 230 -15.30 -14.81 -2.64
C PHE A 230 -15.27 -13.58 -3.56
N SER A 231 -14.46 -13.61 -4.61
CA SER A 231 -14.40 -12.51 -5.58
C SER A 231 -15.66 -12.38 -6.41
N ALA A 232 -16.29 -13.51 -6.78
CA ALA A 232 -17.58 -13.49 -7.47
C ALA A 232 -18.70 -12.93 -6.58
N LEU A 233 -18.70 -13.31 -5.29
CA LEU A 233 -19.63 -12.75 -4.31
C LEU A 233 -19.41 -11.23 -4.14
N ALA A 234 -18.16 -10.79 -3.99
CA ALA A 234 -17.82 -9.36 -3.88
C ALA A 234 -18.23 -8.60 -5.16
N ALA A 235 -17.98 -9.18 -6.33
CA ALA A 235 -18.41 -8.59 -7.61
C ALA A 235 -19.93 -8.43 -7.68
N ALA A 236 -20.69 -9.44 -7.30
CA ALA A 236 -22.15 -9.37 -7.26
C ALA A 236 -22.67 -8.30 -6.28
N LEU A 237 -22.04 -8.21 -5.09
CA LEU A 237 -22.38 -7.18 -4.10
C LEU A 237 -22.12 -5.77 -4.65
N PHE A 238 -20.95 -5.52 -5.23
CA PHE A 238 -20.64 -4.19 -5.78
C PHE A 238 -21.43 -3.87 -7.05
N TRP A 239 -21.79 -4.88 -7.83
CA TRP A 239 -22.67 -4.69 -8.97
C TRP A 239 -24.06 -4.23 -8.55
N CYS A 240 -24.64 -4.86 -7.52
CA CYS A 240 -25.99 -4.57 -7.06
C CYS A 240 -26.06 -3.33 -6.16
N TRP A 241 -25.14 -3.20 -5.20
CA TRP A 241 -25.19 -2.19 -4.14
C TRP A 241 -24.04 -1.16 -4.20
N GLY A 242 -23.18 -1.23 -5.21
CA GLY A 242 -22.06 -0.30 -5.36
C GLY A 242 -22.47 1.17 -5.34
N PRO A 243 -23.52 1.59 -6.10
CA PRO A 243 -24.00 2.97 -6.07
C PRO A 243 -24.47 3.43 -4.69
N ASP A 244 -25.22 2.58 -3.97
CA ASP A 244 -25.73 2.89 -2.63
C ASP A 244 -24.59 2.96 -1.61
N ALA A 245 -23.63 2.05 -1.68
CA ALA A 245 -22.46 2.02 -0.82
C ALA A 245 -21.59 3.27 -1.02
N ALA A 246 -21.34 3.68 -2.26
CA ALA A 246 -20.60 4.91 -2.56
C ALA A 246 -21.36 6.17 -2.14
N GLY A 247 -22.67 6.19 -2.32
CA GLY A 247 -23.54 7.27 -1.86
C GLY A 247 -23.47 7.43 -0.34
N LEU A 248 -23.53 6.32 0.40
CA LEU A 248 -23.49 6.33 1.85
C LEU A 248 -22.09 6.72 2.41
N LEU A 249 -21.01 6.21 1.81
CA LEU A 249 -19.65 6.39 2.32
C LEU A 249 -19.01 7.70 1.86
N TYR A 250 -19.24 8.07 0.61
CA TYR A 250 -18.53 9.19 -0.03
C TYR A 250 -19.47 10.32 -0.50
N GLY A 251 -20.79 10.10 -0.51
CA GLY A 251 -21.74 11.06 -1.09
C GLY A 251 -21.54 11.27 -2.60
N SER A 252 -20.91 10.32 -3.32
CA SER A 252 -20.50 10.47 -4.72
C SER A 252 -21.20 9.44 -5.61
N ALA A 253 -22.07 9.91 -6.49
CA ALA A 253 -22.70 9.07 -7.51
C ALA A 253 -21.69 8.56 -8.56
N GLU A 254 -20.66 9.34 -8.86
CA GLU A 254 -19.61 8.97 -9.81
C GLU A 254 -18.77 7.80 -9.29
N ALA A 255 -18.42 7.79 -8.00
CA ALA A 255 -17.75 6.65 -7.36
C ALA A 255 -18.61 5.39 -7.44
N GLY A 256 -19.94 5.50 -7.28
CA GLY A 256 -20.89 4.41 -7.42
C GLY A 256 -20.91 3.81 -8.81
N PHE A 257 -20.90 4.65 -9.83
CA PHE A 257 -20.79 4.21 -11.22
C PHE A 257 -19.49 3.42 -11.48
N TYR A 258 -18.34 3.91 -11.01
CA TYR A 258 -17.06 3.19 -11.14
C TYR A 258 -17.07 1.85 -10.40
N LEU A 259 -17.66 1.78 -9.20
CA LEU A 259 -17.80 0.52 -8.46
C LEU A 259 -18.59 -0.50 -9.27
N GLN A 260 -19.71 -0.09 -9.84
CA GLN A 260 -20.58 -0.97 -10.61
C GLN A 260 -19.90 -1.46 -11.90
N VAL A 261 -19.27 -0.55 -12.65
CA VAL A 261 -18.60 -0.89 -13.92
C VAL A 261 -17.37 -1.78 -13.70
N LEU A 262 -16.63 -1.57 -12.61
CA LEU A 262 -15.43 -2.35 -12.31
C LEU A 262 -15.71 -3.65 -11.54
N ALA A 263 -16.90 -3.82 -10.98
CA ALA A 263 -17.27 -5.02 -10.24
C ALA A 263 -17.01 -6.35 -11.00
N PRO A 264 -17.33 -6.49 -12.30
CA PRO A 264 -17.05 -7.70 -13.05
C PRO A 264 -15.57 -8.04 -13.22
N VAL A 265 -14.69 -7.04 -13.03
CA VAL A 265 -13.23 -7.23 -13.13
C VAL A 265 -12.64 -7.79 -11.83
N LEU A 266 -13.35 -7.68 -10.70
CA LEU A 266 -12.87 -8.13 -9.39
C LEU A 266 -12.37 -9.58 -9.34
N PRO A 267 -13.06 -10.57 -9.94
CA PRO A 267 -12.57 -11.94 -9.93
C PRO A 267 -11.18 -12.07 -10.53
N LEU A 268 -10.90 -11.34 -11.61
CA LEU A 268 -9.59 -11.35 -12.26
C LEU A 268 -8.52 -10.68 -11.40
N LEU A 269 -8.83 -9.52 -10.80
CA LEU A 269 -7.91 -8.80 -9.92
C LEU A 269 -7.53 -9.61 -8.67
N TYR A 270 -8.51 -10.29 -8.07
CA TYR A 270 -8.26 -11.08 -6.87
C TYR A 270 -7.49 -12.36 -7.18
N LEU A 271 -7.80 -13.03 -8.30
CA LEU A 271 -7.07 -14.21 -8.76
C LEU A 271 -5.62 -13.85 -9.12
N GLU A 272 -5.41 -12.76 -9.86
CA GLU A 272 -4.07 -12.26 -10.19
C GLU A 272 -3.23 -12.03 -8.93
N SER A 273 -3.77 -11.29 -7.98
CA SER A 273 -3.06 -11.01 -6.72
C SER A 273 -2.77 -12.26 -5.88
N MET A 274 -3.68 -13.25 -5.92
CA MET A 274 -3.49 -14.54 -5.24
C MET A 274 -2.41 -15.38 -5.91
N VAL A 275 -2.40 -15.44 -7.23
CA VAL A 275 -1.38 -16.15 -8.01
C VAL A 275 -0.01 -15.51 -7.81
N ASP A 276 0.08 -14.18 -7.85
CA ASP A 276 1.32 -13.44 -7.55
C ASP A 276 1.84 -13.75 -6.13
N GLY A 277 0.95 -13.82 -5.14
CA GLY A 277 1.30 -14.25 -3.78
C GLY A 277 1.82 -15.69 -3.72
N ALA A 278 1.17 -16.61 -4.41
CA ALA A 278 1.58 -18.02 -4.45
C ALA A 278 2.92 -18.22 -5.17
N MET A 279 3.21 -17.45 -6.23
CA MET A 279 4.48 -17.51 -6.94
C MET A 279 5.67 -16.96 -6.15
N LYS A 280 5.43 -16.13 -5.17
CA LYS A 280 6.46 -15.56 -4.27
C LYS A 280 6.80 -16.47 -3.08
N GLY A 281 5.98 -17.50 -2.81
CA GLY A 281 6.21 -18.51 -1.75
C GLY A 281 6.86 -19.75 -2.28
#